data_b634b545cf3cb5c6ac7f8fa4a427f783
#
_entry.id   b634b545cf3cb5c6ac7f8fa4a427f783
#
_cell.length_a   1.000
_cell.length_b   1.000
_cell.length_c   1.000
_cell.angle_alpha   90.00
_cell.angle_beta   90.00
_cell.angle_gamma   90.00
#
_symmetry.space_group_name_H-M   'P 1'
#
loop_
_entity.id
_entity.type
_entity.pdbx_description
1 polymer ?
#
loop_
_entity_poly.entity_id
_entity_poly.type
_entity_poly.pdbx_seq_one_letter_code
_entity_poly.pdbx_strand_id
1 'polypeptide(L)'
;LGEKYDYDKLEDRLTCGKAELDEKPDTSLPEDQRIIKIELNDTNRPDLWSTAGVARQLRLHKGGKAGNYSTFLSRKGDEKDFGNRVVTVDPELKNIRPFMTAFVISGKAIDEPMLLDIIQTQEKLCWNYGRKRRSISMGVYRDANISWPVKYHAVDPDKTSFVPLGCDEKMTCRQILSDHPKGKEYGWILKDCAKFPLLSDAKGEVMSMAPIINSATLGAVQVGDNDLLVEMTGTDMPSLLLATMIVACDFADAGYTILPCKVQHPYDTGFGTDLVTPYYFQETTSATLPAINKLLGVSLSINEVTEALSRMGCSCAVTGEKITVTPPPYRNDFLHEVDIIEDVMMGKEISFFTPEKPHSFTIGRLSPLTLFSRQAKTLMVGLGYQEMIFNYLGSKKDYIDRMNIDGKDVIEVANPMSENYQFVRPSIIPSLLTAESVSGNAVYPHKIFEIGKIAFLCDEENTGTRTRQSLGFVTAANDANFNTAA
;
A
#
# COMPACT_ATOMS: atom_id res chain seq x y z
N LEU A 1 9.72 -6.60 -21.10
CA LEU A 1 11.11 -7.10 -20.92
C LEU A 1 11.83 -7.37 -22.24
N GLY A 2 11.11 -7.68 -23.32
CA GLY A 2 11.68 -8.05 -24.62
C GLY A 2 12.26 -9.46 -24.68
N GLU A 3 12.11 -10.25 -23.63
CA GLU A 3 12.51 -11.66 -23.54
C GLU A 3 11.53 -12.47 -22.69
N LYS A 4 11.46 -13.77 -22.93
CA LYS A 4 10.69 -14.69 -22.11
C LYS A 4 11.55 -15.18 -20.94
N TYR A 5 11.01 -15.12 -19.73
CA TYR A 5 11.56 -15.81 -18.57
C TYR A 5 10.81 -17.13 -18.35
N ASP A 6 11.53 -18.18 -17.96
CA ASP A 6 10.88 -19.21 -17.15
C ASP A 6 10.60 -18.67 -15.75
N TYR A 7 9.66 -19.28 -15.04
CA TYR A 7 9.18 -18.73 -13.76
C TYR A 7 10.25 -18.80 -12.65
N ASP A 8 11.15 -19.79 -12.67
CA ASP A 8 12.23 -19.91 -11.70
C ASP A 8 13.24 -18.78 -11.89
N LYS A 9 13.61 -18.47 -13.13
CA LYS A 9 14.48 -17.32 -13.44
C LYS A 9 13.81 -15.98 -13.13
N LEU A 10 12.49 -15.87 -13.30
CA LEU A 10 11.76 -14.66 -12.93
C LEU A 10 11.78 -14.46 -11.41
N GLU A 11 11.56 -15.52 -10.63
CA GLU A 11 11.61 -15.49 -9.17
C GLU A 11 12.97 -15.00 -8.67
N ASP A 12 14.06 -15.59 -9.16
CA ASP A 12 15.41 -15.15 -8.81
C ASP A 12 15.65 -13.66 -9.13
N ARG A 13 15.13 -13.18 -10.25
CA ARG A 13 15.31 -11.79 -10.69
C ARG A 13 14.44 -10.79 -9.92
N LEU A 14 13.27 -11.19 -9.47
CA LEU A 14 12.37 -10.32 -8.69
C LEU A 14 13.02 -9.85 -7.39
N THR A 15 13.99 -10.58 -6.87
CA THR A 15 14.72 -10.20 -5.65
C THR A 15 15.37 -8.82 -5.72
N CYS A 16 15.76 -8.34 -6.93
CA CYS A 16 16.31 -6.98 -7.10
C CYS A 16 15.28 -5.86 -6.82
N GLY A 17 14.00 -6.18 -6.82
CA GLY A 17 12.91 -5.28 -6.44
C GLY A 17 12.31 -5.63 -5.07
N LYS A 18 12.97 -6.50 -4.29
CA LYS A 18 12.45 -7.06 -3.02
C LYS A 18 11.06 -7.68 -3.22
N ALA A 19 10.90 -8.35 -4.35
CA ALA A 19 9.67 -8.97 -4.78
C ALA A 19 9.87 -10.49 -4.94
N GLU A 20 8.79 -11.24 -4.79
CA GLU A 20 8.75 -12.69 -4.95
C GLU A 20 7.48 -13.12 -5.69
N LEU A 21 7.49 -14.31 -6.25
CA LEU A 21 6.29 -14.90 -6.83
C LEU A 21 5.43 -15.47 -5.70
N ASP A 22 4.23 -14.92 -5.51
CA ASP A 22 3.25 -15.44 -4.55
C ASP A 22 2.73 -16.81 -5.00
N GLU A 23 2.38 -16.92 -6.30
CA GLU A 23 1.99 -18.19 -6.92
C GLU A 23 2.59 -18.30 -8.33
N LYS A 24 3.12 -19.47 -8.66
CA LYS A 24 3.49 -19.76 -10.05
C LYS A 24 2.22 -19.89 -10.88
N PRO A 25 2.17 -19.29 -12.07
CA PRO A 25 0.97 -19.35 -12.91
C PRO A 25 0.67 -20.78 -13.38
N ASP A 26 -0.61 -21.08 -13.53
CA ASP A 26 -1.05 -22.37 -14.06
C ASP A 26 -0.61 -22.55 -15.51
N THR A 27 0.38 -23.41 -15.73
CA THR A 27 0.93 -23.70 -17.05
C THR A 27 -0.01 -24.54 -17.94
N SER A 28 -1.09 -25.09 -17.41
CA SER A 28 -2.12 -25.76 -18.20
C SER A 28 -2.98 -24.79 -19.00
N LEU A 29 -3.04 -23.52 -18.59
CA LEU A 29 -3.77 -22.47 -19.28
C LEU A 29 -2.98 -21.93 -20.48
N PRO A 30 -3.65 -21.42 -21.52
CA PRO A 30 -3.05 -20.63 -22.59
C PRO A 30 -2.21 -19.47 -22.02
N GLU A 31 -1.14 -19.10 -22.71
CA GLU A 31 -0.18 -18.11 -22.21
C GLU A 31 -0.83 -16.73 -21.91
N ASP A 32 -1.79 -16.33 -22.73
CA ASP A 32 -2.55 -15.08 -22.60
C ASP A 32 -3.56 -15.09 -21.44
N GLN A 33 -3.85 -16.24 -20.86
CA GLN A 33 -4.75 -16.40 -19.70
C GLN A 33 -4.00 -16.63 -18.39
N ARG A 34 -2.66 -16.71 -18.42
CA ARG A 34 -1.84 -16.93 -17.22
C ARG A 34 -1.68 -15.66 -16.41
N ILE A 35 -2.06 -15.73 -15.15
CA ILE A 35 -1.89 -14.64 -14.19
C ILE A 35 -0.63 -14.91 -13.38
N ILE A 36 0.27 -13.91 -13.34
CA ILE A 36 1.46 -13.91 -12.48
C ILE A 36 1.13 -13.04 -11.28
N LYS A 37 1.21 -13.61 -10.08
CA LYS A 37 1.06 -12.87 -8.83
C LYS A 37 2.43 -12.58 -8.25
N ILE A 38 2.73 -11.29 -8.08
CA ILE A 38 4.00 -10.81 -7.52
C ILE A 38 3.69 -10.13 -6.19
N GLU A 39 4.29 -10.60 -5.12
CA GLU A 39 4.28 -9.96 -3.81
C GLU A 39 5.47 -8.99 -3.71
N LEU A 40 5.19 -7.77 -3.24
CA LEU A 40 6.16 -6.71 -3.02
C LEU A 40 6.27 -6.45 -1.53
N ASN A 41 7.42 -6.74 -0.95
CA ASN A 41 7.64 -6.62 0.49
C ASN A 41 7.86 -5.16 0.92
N ASP A 42 8.33 -4.30 0.03
CA ASP A 42 8.60 -2.88 0.29
C ASP A 42 7.44 -1.98 -0.10
N THR A 43 6.94 -1.22 0.85
CA THR A 43 5.86 -0.24 0.62
C THR A 43 6.37 1.15 0.25
N ASN A 44 7.67 1.44 0.39
CA ASN A 44 8.31 2.70 0.03
C ASN A 44 8.64 2.83 -1.47
N ARG A 45 8.40 1.77 -2.27
CA ARG A 45 8.65 1.71 -3.72
C ARG A 45 7.33 1.57 -4.51
N PRO A 46 6.44 2.59 -4.49
CA PRO A 46 5.17 2.54 -5.23
C PRO A 46 5.37 2.48 -6.76
N ASP A 47 6.54 2.81 -7.26
CA ASP A 47 6.93 2.64 -8.65
C ASP A 47 6.97 1.18 -9.11
N LEU A 48 7.09 0.23 -8.19
CA LEU A 48 7.08 -1.22 -8.48
C LEU A 48 5.66 -1.82 -8.49
N TRP A 49 4.62 -1.05 -8.17
CA TRP A 49 3.25 -1.56 -8.10
C TRP A 49 2.57 -1.68 -9.48
N SER A 50 3.28 -1.39 -10.55
CA SER A 50 2.85 -1.57 -11.93
C SER A 50 3.68 -2.63 -12.63
N THR A 51 3.12 -3.25 -13.67
CA THR A 51 3.83 -4.18 -14.56
C THR A 51 5.03 -3.48 -15.22
N ALA A 52 4.85 -2.22 -15.66
CA ALA A 52 5.89 -1.41 -16.26
C ALA A 52 7.03 -1.11 -15.28
N GLY A 53 6.72 -0.78 -14.02
CA GLY A 53 7.70 -0.50 -12.99
C GLY A 53 8.57 -1.71 -12.63
N VAL A 54 7.95 -2.89 -12.46
CA VAL A 54 8.68 -4.15 -12.25
C VAL A 54 9.55 -4.46 -13.46
N ALA A 55 9.01 -4.36 -14.67
CA ALA A 55 9.76 -4.61 -15.90
C ALA A 55 10.95 -3.65 -16.07
N ARG A 56 10.77 -2.36 -15.71
CA ARG A 56 11.83 -1.36 -15.69
C ARG A 56 12.95 -1.75 -14.73
N GLN A 57 12.62 -2.13 -13.49
CA GLN A 57 13.62 -2.54 -12.49
C GLN A 57 14.40 -3.77 -12.95
N LEU A 58 13.73 -4.79 -13.44
CA LEU A 58 14.38 -6.00 -13.97
C LEU A 58 15.32 -5.70 -15.14
N ARG A 59 14.90 -4.80 -16.07
CA ARG A 59 15.72 -4.37 -17.20
C ARG A 59 16.97 -3.61 -16.74
N LEU A 60 16.83 -2.66 -15.83
CA LEU A 60 17.94 -1.87 -15.29
C LEU A 60 18.95 -2.76 -14.56
N HIS A 61 18.46 -3.66 -13.72
CA HIS A 61 19.31 -4.56 -12.95
C HIS A 61 20.17 -5.48 -13.85
N LYS A 62 19.65 -5.85 -15.01
CA LYS A 62 20.37 -6.62 -16.04
C LYS A 62 21.39 -5.77 -16.82
N GLY A 63 21.56 -4.50 -16.50
CA GLY A 63 22.45 -3.58 -17.20
C GLY A 63 21.80 -2.87 -18.41
N GLY A 64 20.48 -2.90 -18.50
CA GLY A 64 19.72 -2.09 -19.47
C GLY A 64 19.78 -0.60 -19.14
N LYS A 65 19.50 0.23 -20.14
CA LYS A 65 19.49 1.69 -19.96
C LYS A 65 18.15 2.16 -19.40
N ALA A 66 18.20 3.15 -18.53
CA ALA A 66 17.01 3.90 -18.11
C ALA A 66 16.35 4.60 -19.30
N GLY A 67 15.04 4.78 -19.26
CA GLY A 67 14.31 5.58 -20.23
C GLY A 67 14.80 7.04 -20.23
N ASN A 68 14.70 7.70 -21.38
CA ASN A 68 14.99 9.13 -21.45
C ASN A 68 13.73 9.94 -21.11
N TYR A 69 13.59 10.31 -19.85
CA TYR A 69 12.43 11.08 -19.36
C TYR A 69 12.62 12.60 -19.45
N SER A 70 13.83 13.08 -19.82
CA SER A 70 14.16 14.51 -19.89
C SER A 70 13.31 15.27 -20.91
N THR A 71 12.71 14.58 -21.87
CA THR A 71 11.89 15.19 -22.94
C THR A 71 10.59 15.78 -22.39
N PHE A 72 10.03 15.26 -21.30
CA PHE A 72 8.74 15.70 -20.76
C PHE A 72 8.81 16.18 -19.31
N LEU A 73 9.89 15.91 -18.59
CA LEU A 73 10.03 16.31 -17.19
C LEU A 73 10.32 17.80 -17.06
N SER A 74 9.42 18.52 -16.45
CA SER A 74 9.62 19.92 -16.05
C SER A 74 10.34 20.02 -14.71
N ARG A 75 11.04 21.14 -14.52
CA ARG A 75 11.71 21.53 -13.27
C ARG A 75 11.57 23.03 -13.09
N LYS A 76 11.84 23.53 -11.91
CA LYS A 76 11.91 24.97 -11.67
C LYS A 76 12.96 25.62 -12.59
N GLY A 77 12.51 26.52 -13.46
CA GLY A 77 13.37 27.22 -14.42
C GLY A 77 13.67 26.42 -15.71
N ASP A 78 13.12 25.20 -15.88
CA ASP A 78 13.20 24.40 -17.11
C ASP A 78 11.81 23.76 -17.37
N GLU A 79 10.84 24.59 -17.75
CA GLU A 79 9.48 24.15 -18.05
C GLU A 79 9.39 23.62 -19.50
N LYS A 80 8.66 22.50 -19.66
CA LYS A 80 8.44 21.90 -20.98
C LYS A 80 7.27 22.56 -21.70
N ASP A 81 7.25 22.45 -23.02
CA ASP A 81 6.15 22.95 -23.84
C ASP A 81 4.85 22.19 -23.53
N PHE A 82 3.83 22.94 -23.13
CA PHE A 82 2.50 22.42 -22.82
C PHE A 82 1.45 22.77 -23.89
N GLY A 83 1.80 23.56 -24.93
CA GLY A 83 0.87 23.98 -25.96
C GLY A 83 -0.36 24.69 -25.37
N ASN A 84 -1.55 24.22 -25.75
CA ASN A 84 -2.84 24.71 -25.22
C ASN A 84 -3.37 23.89 -24.02
N ARG A 85 -2.61 22.90 -23.54
CA ARG A 85 -3.02 22.00 -22.45
C ARG A 85 -2.88 22.68 -21.09
N VAL A 86 -3.91 23.44 -20.74
CA VAL A 86 -3.97 24.22 -19.51
C VAL A 86 -5.12 23.74 -18.64
N VAL A 87 -4.85 23.54 -17.36
CA VAL A 87 -5.85 23.29 -16.32
C VAL A 87 -5.87 24.45 -15.35
N THR A 88 -7.04 24.98 -15.04
CA THR A 88 -7.22 26.03 -14.03
C THR A 88 -7.90 25.45 -12.79
N VAL A 89 -7.36 25.74 -11.59
CA VAL A 89 -7.86 25.28 -10.30
C VAL A 89 -8.61 26.40 -9.60
N ASP A 90 -9.81 26.10 -9.10
CA ASP A 90 -10.65 27.06 -8.36
C ASP A 90 -10.12 27.27 -6.93
N PRO A 91 -10.03 28.53 -6.43
CA PRO A 91 -9.63 28.82 -5.06
C PRO A 91 -10.49 28.16 -3.98
N GLU A 92 -11.76 27.88 -4.23
CA GLU A 92 -12.64 27.21 -3.28
C GLU A 92 -12.24 25.75 -2.98
N LEU A 93 -11.44 25.14 -3.85
CA LEU A 93 -10.94 23.77 -3.63
C LEU A 93 -9.85 23.68 -2.56
N LYS A 94 -9.28 24.79 -2.09
CA LYS A 94 -8.15 24.83 -1.15
C LYS A 94 -8.36 23.94 0.09
N ASN A 95 -9.57 23.91 0.62
CA ASN A 95 -9.90 23.15 1.84
C ASN A 95 -10.70 21.86 1.55
N ILE A 96 -10.90 21.51 0.27
CA ILE A 96 -11.62 20.31 -0.15
C ILE A 96 -10.65 19.28 -0.70
N ARG A 97 -10.09 19.60 -1.88
CA ARG A 97 -9.12 18.78 -2.59
C ARG A 97 -8.24 19.68 -3.44
N PRO A 98 -7.17 20.27 -2.83
CA PRO A 98 -6.50 21.46 -3.36
C PRO A 98 -5.66 21.23 -4.61
N PHE A 99 -5.12 20.04 -4.81
CA PHE A 99 -4.05 19.84 -5.79
C PHE A 99 -4.50 19.01 -6.98
N MET A 100 -3.95 19.38 -8.13
CA MET A 100 -4.13 18.64 -9.38
C MET A 100 -2.83 18.62 -10.17
N THR A 101 -2.62 17.52 -10.90
CA THR A 101 -1.57 17.33 -11.91
C THR A 101 -2.19 16.70 -13.14
N ALA A 102 -1.59 16.90 -14.31
CA ALA A 102 -2.09 16.34 -15.56
C ALA A 102 -0.98 16.17 -16.60
N PHE A 103 -1.14 15.24 -17.50
CA PHE A 103 -0.37 15.10 -18.73
C PHE A 103 -1.19 14.33 -19.78
N VAL A 104 -0.80 14.44 -21.05
CA VAL A 104 -1.42 13.66 -22.12
C VAL A 104 -0.43 12.63 -22.64
N ILE A 105 -0.90 11.43 -22.92
CA ILE A 105 -0.14 10.41 -23.65
C ILE A 105 -0.60 10.37 -25.09
N SER A 106 0.31 10.09 -26.03
CA SER A 106 0.04 10.08 -27.46
C SER A 106 0.92 9.10 -28.22
N GLY A 107 0.54 8.78 -29.45
CA GLY A 107 1.38 8.14 -30.45
C GLY A 107 1.21 6.63 -30.61
N LYS A 108 0.41 5.97 -29.77
CA LYS A 108 0.13 4.54 -29.88
C LYS A 108 -1.28 4.23 -29.43
N ALA A 109 -1.99 3.38 -30.19
CA ALA A 109 -3.32 2.92 -29.80
C ALA A 109 -3.23 2.04 -28.53
N ILE A 110 -4.18 2.23 -27.62
CA ILE A 110 -4.36 1.40 -26.45
C ILE A 110 -4.88 0.03 -26.89
N ASP A 111 -4.18 -1.02 -26.53
CA ASP A 111 -4.65 -2.41 -26.67
C ASP A 111 -5.27 -2.90 -25.36
N GLU A 112 -5.86 -4.10 -25.39
CA GLU A 112 -6.53 -4.66 -24.21
C GLU A 112 -5.57 -4.90 -23.02
N PRO A 113 -4.34 -5.45 -23.20
CA PRO A 113 -3.39 -5.59 -22.11
C PRO A 113 -3.00 -4.24 -21.48
N MET A 114 -2.82 -3.20 -22.29
CA MET A 114 -2.50 -1.87 -21.79
C MET A 114 -3.67 -1.25 -21.02
N LEU A 115 -4.90 -1.43 -21.49
CA LEU A 115 -6.08 -0.95 -20.78
C LEU A 115 -6.21 -1.61 -19.39
N LEU A 116 -5.98 -2.91 -19.31
CA LEU A 116 -5.95 -3.63 -18.03
C LEU A 116 -4.83 -3.16 -17.11
N ASP A 117 -3.64 -2.92 -17.64
CA ASP A 117 -2.49 -2.41 -16.87
C ASP A 117 -2.76 -0.98 -16.32
N ILE A 118 -3.38 -0.10 -17.12
CA ILE A 118 -3.83 1.23 -16.69
C ILE A 118 -4.80 1.11 -15.50
N ILE A 119 -5.81 0.25 -15.62
CA ILE A 119 -6.82 0.07 -14.55
C ILE A 119 -6.16 -0.48 -13.29
N GLN A 120 -5.31 -1.49 -13.39
CA GLN A 120 -4.62 -2.08 -12.25
C GLN A 120 -3.67 -1.08 -11.56
N THR A 121 -2.90 -0.33 -12.34
CA THR A 121 -1.99 0.69 -11.84
C THR A 121 -2.76 1.78 -11.11
N GLN A 122 -3.84 2.28 -11.71
CA GLN A 122 -4.76 3.24 -11.09
C GLN A 122 -5.30 2.72 -9.76
N GLU A 123 -5.81 1.49 -9.73
CA GLU A 123 -6.37 0.91 -8.51
C GLU A 123 -5.32 0.78 -7.42
N LYS A 124 -4.14 0.22 -7.71
CA LYS A 124 -3.07 0.06 -6.72
C LYS A 124 -2.55 1.39 -6.18
N LEU A 125 -2.26 2.37 -7.05
CA LEU A 125 -1.81 3.68 -6.63
C LEU A 125 -2.88 4.43 -5.83
N CYS A 126 -4.13 4.44 -6.27
CA CYS A 126 -5.20 5.17 -5.58
C CYS A 126 -5.64 4.48 -4.29
N TRP A 127 -5.63 3.14 -4.24
CA TRP A 127 -6.05 2.40 -3.05
C TRP A 127 -4.99 2.41 -1.96
N ASN A 128 -3.74 2.08 -2.29
CA ASN A 128 -2.65 1.96 -1.32
C ASN A 128 -2.02 3.33 -1.04
N TYR A 129 -1.27 3.89 -2.00
CA TYR A 129 -0.57 5.17 -1.85
C TYR A 129 -1.54 6.34 -1.69
N GLY A 130 -2.65 6.32 -2.43
CA GLY A 130 -3.74 7.28 -2.33
C GLY A 130 -4.67 7.11 -1.13
N ARG A 131 -4.43 6.13 -0.23
CA ARG A 131 -5.24 5.88 0.97
C ARG A 131 -6.73 5.77 0.64
N LYS A 132 -7.08 4.81 -0.19
CA LYS A 132 -8.45 4.60 -0.71
C LYS A 132 -9.00 5.87 -1.39
N ARG A 133 -8.22 6.46 -2.30
CA ARG A 133 -8.53 7.71 -3.04
C ARG A 133 -8.58 8.99 -2.20
N ARG A 134 -8.38 8.94 -0.88
CA ARG A 134 -8.41 10.12 -0.03
C ARG A 134 -7.27 11.09 -0.40
N SER A 135 -6.04 10.60 -0.47
CA SER A 135 -4.85 11.42 -0.73
C SER A 135 -4.59 11.63 -2.21
N ILE A 136 -4.81 10.61 -3.04
CA ILE A 136 -4.61 10.64 -4.50
C ILE A 136 -5.73 9.88 -5.18
N SER A 137 -6.29 10.45 -6.23
CA SER A 137 -7.11 9.75 -7.22
C SER A 137 -6.61 10.06 -8.62
N MET A 138 -6.84 9.16 -9.55
CA MET A 138 -6.43 9.27 -10.95
C MET A 138 -7.64 9.07 -11.85
N GLY A 139 -7.77 9.93 -12.86
CA GLY A 139 -8.73 9.82 -13.95
C GLY A 139 -8.00 9.71 -15.28
N VAL A 140 -8.59 8.97 -16.22
CA VAL A 140 -8.09 8.84 -17.59
C VAL A 140 -9.24 9.11 -18.56
N TYR A 141 -8.97 9.91 -19.58
CA TYR A 141 -10.00 10.41 -20.51
C TYR A 141 -9.47 10.41 -21.94
N ARG A 142 -10.36 10.33 -22.93
CA ARG A 142 -10.01 10.50 -24.35
C ARG A 142 -9.70 11.97 -24.64
N ASP A 143 -8.46 12.32 -24.90
CA ASP A 143 -8.05 13.72 -25.14
C ASP A 143 -8.75 14.30 -26.36
N ALA A 144 -8.95 13.53 -27.42
CA ALA A 144 -9.64 13.97 -28.64
C ALA A 144 -11.07 14.51 -28.40
N ASN A 145 -11.72 14.14 -27.32
CA ASN A 145 -13.05 14.56 -26.95
C ASN A 145 -13.08 15.82 -26.06
N ILE A 146 -11.91 16.23 -25.53
CA ILE A 146 -11.78 17.32 -24.56
C ILE A 146 -11.52 18.65 -25.28
N SER A 147 -12.27 19.66 -24.88
CA SER A 147 -12.04 21.04 -25.33
C SER A 147 -11.19 21.78 -24.28
N TRP A 148 -9.94 22.07 -24.60
CA TRP A 148 -9.04 22.83 -23.73
C TRP A 148 -9.40 24.32 -23.65
N PRO A 149 -9.21 25.04 -22.53
CA PRO A 149 -8.63 24.54 -21.25
C PRO A 149 -9.63 23.75 -20.38
N VAL A 150 -9.10 22.91 -19.50
CA VAL A 150 -9.86 22.15 -18.47
C VAL A 150 -9.99 23.00 -17.20
N LYS A 151 -11.13 22.89 -16.51
CA LYS A 151 -11.39 23.56 -15.24
C LYS A 151 -11.57 22.50 -14.14
N TYR A 152 -10.81 22.65 -13.06
CA TYR A 152 -11.02 21.91 -11.83
C TYR A 152 -11.62 22.86 -10.80
N HIS A 153 -12.90 22.69 -10.48
CA HIS A 153 -13.67 23.69 -9.74
C HIS A 153 -14.64 23.08 -8.73
N ALA A 154 -15.06 23.89 -7.76
CA ALA A 154 -15.99 23.52 -6.73
C ALA A 154 -17.43 23.81 -7.18
N VAL A 155 -18.32 22.82 -7.09
CA VAL A 155 -19.72 22.94 -7.51
C VAL A 155 -20.69 22.68 -6.37
N ASP A 156 -21.90 23.23 -6.51
CA ASP A 156 -23.05 22.89 -5.66
C ASP A 156 -23.54 21.48 -6.01
N PRO A 157 -23.45 20.50 -5.10
CA PRO A 157 -23.75 19.10 -5.41
C PRO A 157 -25.23 18.82 -5.69
N ASP A 158 -26.12 19.69 -5.27
CA ASP A 158 -27.58 19.54 -5.44
C ASP A 158 -28.06 20.12 -6.77
N LYS A 159 -27.28 21.06 -7.35
CA LYS A 159 -27.62 21.74 -8.62
C LYS A 159 -26.85 21.20 -9.83
N THR A 160 -25.72 20.56 -9.59
CA THR A 160 -24.86 20.03 -10.67
C THR A 160 -25.18 18.58 -10.92
N SER A 161 -25.43 18.22 -12.18
CA SER A 161 -25.75 16.85 -12.59
C SER A 161 -25.02 16.46 -13.87
N PHE A 162 -24.69 15.18 -13.99
CA PHE A 162 -24.12 14.58 -15.19
C PHE A 162 -24.48 13.08 -15.25
N VAL A 163 -24.16 12.40 -16.34
CA VAL A 163 -24.32 10.95 -16.47
C VAL A 163 -23.04 10.30 -15.98
N PRO A 164 -23.05 9.59 -14.82
CA PRO A 164 -21.85 8.91 -14.31
C PRO A 164 -21.52 7.68 -15.15
N LEU A 165 -20.24 7.32 -15.17
CA LEU A 165 -19.75 6.15 -15.91
C LEU A 165 -20.48 4.87 -15.47
N GLY A 166 -20.99 4.12 -16.45
CA GLY A 166 -21.78 2.91 -16.23
C GLY A 166 -23.28 3.16 -15.99
N CYS A 167 -23.75 4.39 -16.16
CA CYS A 167 -25.17 4.76 -16.13
C CYS A 167 -25.61 5.43 -17.43
N ASP A 168 -26.93 5.39 -17.69
CA ASP A 168 -27.55 6.04 -18.86
C ASP A 168 -28.30 7.32 -18.47
N GLU A 169 -28.57 7.53 -17.20
CA GLU A 169 -29.36 8.66 -16.70
C GLU A 169 -28.50 9.68 -15.95
N LYS A 170 -28.93 10.97 -16.04
CA LYS A 170 -28.31 12.06 -15.27
C LYS A 170 -28.65 11.90 -13.78
N MET A 171 -27.63 12.07 -12.95
CA MET A 171 -27.75 12.11 -11.50
C MET A 171 -27.13 13.42 -10.99
N THR A 172 -27.70 14.02 -9.93
CA THR A 172 -26.99 15.10 -9.24
C THR A 172 -25.75 14.56 -8.53
N CYS A 173 -24.75 15.41 -8.31
CA CYS A 173 -23.55 15.00 -7.57
C CYS A 173 -23.89 14.41 -6.19
N ARG A 174 -24.95 14.92 -5.54
CA ARG A 174 -25.44 14.38 -4.26
C ARG A 174 -26.03 12.98 -4.43
N GLN A 175 -26.86 12.76 -5.45
CA GLN A 175 -27.43 11.45 -5.76
C GLN A 175 -26.35 10.43 -6.10
N ILE A 176 -25.29 10.85 -6.80
CA ILE A 176 -24.16 9.93 -7.08
C ILE A 176 -23.53 9.43 -5.78
N LEU A 177 -23.37 10.28 -4.76
CA LEU A 177 -22.82 9.83 -3.46
C LEU A 177 -23.72 8.82 -2.76
N SER A 178 -25.05 9.00 -2.80
CA SER A 178 -26.00 8.14 -2.09
C SER A 178 -26.33 6.84 -2.84
N ASP A 179 -26.49 6.91 -4.15
CA ASP A 179 -27.17 5.88 -4.93
C ASP A 179 -26.20 5.07 -5.81
N HIS A 180 -25.17 5.73 -6.36
CA HIS A 180 -24.21 5.05 -7.24
C HIS A 180 -23.25 4.15 -6.45
N PRO A 181 -22.89 2.93 -6.95
CA PRO A 181 -21.96 2.02 -6.25
C PRO A 181 -20.64 2.69 -5.83
N LYS A 182 -20.00 3.46 -6.74
CA LYS A 182 -18.77 4.19 -6.42
C LYS A 182 -18.98 5.35 -5.43
N GLY A 183 -20.17 5.94 -5.40
CA GLY A 183 -20.56 6.90 -4.38
C GLY A 183 -20.66 6.26 -3.00
N LYS A 184 -21.29 5.10 -2.90
CA LYS A 184 -21.37 4.33 -1.65
C LYS A 184 -19.99 3.88 -1.15
N GLU A 185 -19.09 3.52 -2.07
CA GLU A 185 -17.74 3.07 -1.75
C GLU A 185 -16.83 4.23 -1.29
N TYR A 186 -16.85 5.39 -1.99
CA TYR A 186 -15.91 6.49 -1.79
C TYR A 186 -16.56 7.79 -1.29
N GLY A 187 -17.89 7.88 -1.21
CA GLY A 187 -18.63 9.10 -0.85
C GLY A 187 -18.28 9.65 0.51
N TRP A 188 -17.78 8.82 1.42
CA TRP A 188 -17.29 9.24 2.74
C TRP A 188 -16.20 10.32 2.66
N ILE A 189 -15.47 10.42 1.52
CA ILE A 189 -14.41 11.43 1.30
C ILE A 189 -15.02 12.84 1.20
N LEU A 190 -16.22 12.96 0.63
CA LEU A 190 -16.90 14.25 0.35
C LEU A 190 -18.14 14.51 1.22
N LYS A 191 -18.55 13.57 2.07
CA LYS A 191 -19.83 13.66 2.80
C LYS A 191 -19.99 14.92 3.64
N ASP A 192 -18.88 15.45 4.18
CA ASP A 192 -18.87 16.63 5.06
C ASP A 192 -18.54 17.93 4.29
N CYS A 193 -18.38 17.86 2.95
CA CYS A 193 -18.08 19.00 2.11
C CYS A 193 -19.36 19.69 1.64
N ALA A 194 -19.41 21.02 1.75
CA ALA A 194 -20.54 21.81 1.24
C ALA A 194 -20.55 21.88 -0.31
N LYS A 195 -19.38 21.84 -0.92
CA LYS A 195 -19.18 21.82 -2.38
C LYS A 195 -18.33 20.62 -2.77
N PHE A 196 -18.53 20.14 -4.00
CA PHE A 196 -17.81 18.97 -4.50
C PHE A 196 -16.84 19.37 -5.64
N PRO A 197 -15.66 18.71 -5.70
CA PRO A 197 -14.70 18.93 -6.77
C PRO A 197 -15.20 18.32 -8.09
N LEU A 198 -15.18 19.09 -9.15
CA LEU A 198 -15.60 18.68 -10.48
C LEU A 198 -14.55 19.07 -11.52
N LEU A 199 -14.31 18.20 -12.48
CA LEU A 199 -13.58 18.54 -13.70
C LEU A 199 -14.55 18.77 -14.84
N SER A 200 -14.34 19.84 -15.60
CA SER A 200 -15.07 20.11 -16.83
C SER A 200 -14.16 20.68 -17.91
N ASP A 201 -14.50 20.45 -19.15
CA ASP A 201 -13.82 21.02 -20.32
C ASP A 201 -14.24 22.49 -20.57
N ALA A 202 -13.67 23.14 -21.59
CA ALA A 202 -13.98 24.52 -21.95
C ALA A 202 -15.43 24.73 -22.41
N LYS A 203 -16.12 23.68 -22.86
CA LYS A 203 -17.55 23.74 -23.24
C LYS A 203 -18.48 23.53 -22.04
N GLY A 204 -17.93 23.22 -20.88
CA GLY A 204 -18.69 22.92 -19.68
C GLY A 204 -19.15 21.45 -19.56
N GLU A 205 -18.69 20.56 -20.46
CA GLU A 205 -18.96 19.13 -20.35
C GLU A 205 -18.21 18.55 -19.15
N VAL A 206 -18.93 17.80 -18.34
CA VAL A 206 -18.37 17.20 -17.14
C VAL A 206 -17.47 16.02 -17.50
N MET A 207 -16.26 16.03 -16.98
CA MET A 207 -15.29 14.94 -17.13
C MET A 207 -15.38 13.95 -15.96
N SER A 208 -15.39 14.47 -14.73
CA SER A 208 -15.50 13.66 -13.51
C SER A 208 -15.92 14.47 -12.29
N MET A 209 -16.42 13.76 -11.29
CA MET A 209 -16.54 14.23 -9.91
C MET A 209 -15.43 13.55 -9.08
N ALA A 210 -14.28 14.24 -8.97
CA ALA A 210 -13.12 13.71 -8.25
C ALA A 210 -13.39 13.65 -6.72
N PRO A 211 -12.94 12.62 -5.99
CA PRO A 211 -12.26 11.41 -6.43
C PRO A 211 -13.22 10.23 -6.69
N ILE A 212 -14.48 10.46 -6.96
CA ILE A 212 -15.56 9.46 -6.91
C ILE A 212 -15.68 8.70 -8.25
N ILE A 213 -16.02 9.44 -9.35
CA ILE A 213 -16.38 8.80 -10.61
C ILE A 213 -16.20 9.73 -11.83
N ASN A 214 -15.84 9.13 -12.97
CA ASN A 214 -15.81 9.78 -14.27
C ASN A 214 -17.22 9.90 -14.87
N SER A 215 -17.40 10.79 -15.85
CA SER A 215 -18.63 10.84 -16.65
C SER A 215 -18.65 9.76 -17.72
N ALA A 216 -19.83 9.36 -18.14
CA ALA A 216 -20.01 8.43 -19.25
C ALA A 216 -19.61 9.05 -20.62
N THR A 217 -19.69 10.38 -20.75
CA THR A 217 -19.43 11.09 -22.01
C THR A 217 -17.95 11.25 -22.34
N LEU A 218 -17.14 11.66 -21.37
CA LEU A 218 -15.71 11.95 -21.56
C LEU A 218 -14.78 10.95 -20.87
N GLY A 219 -15.26 10.24 -19.86
CA GLY A 219 -14.45 9.39 -18.98
C GLY A 219 -14.33 7.91 -19.36
N ALA A 220 -14.88 7.48 -20.50
CA ALA A 220 -14.83 6.09 -20.94
C ALA A 220 -13.69 5.86 -21.94
N VAL A 221 -12.54 5.38 -21.48
CA VAL A 221 -11.43 4.94 -22.34
C VAL A 221 -11.74 3.57 -22.94
N GLN A 222 -11.38 3.37 -24.19
CA GLN A 222 -11.63 2.14 -24.94
C GLN A 222 -10.36 1.68 -25.67
N VAL A 223 -10.32 0.39 -25.97
CA VAL A 223 -9.32 -0.17 -26.88
C VAL A 223 -9.39 0.55 -28.23
N GLY A 224 -8.24 0.97 -28.75
CA GLY A 224 -8.11 1.74 -29.98
C GLY A 224 -7.94 3.24 -29.78
N ASP A 225 -8.17 3.78 -28.57
CA ASP A 225 -7.88 5.18 -28.27
C ASP A 225 -6.37 5.47 -28.36
N ASN A 226 -5.98 6.59 -28.98
CA ASN A 226 -4.58 6.92 -29.20
C ASN A 226 -4.05 7.97 -28.22
N ASP A 227 -4.88 8.97 -27.90
CA ASP A 227 -4.49 10.12 -27.10
C ASP A 227 -5.35 10.15 -25.83
N LEU A 228 -4.71 10.05 -24.67
CA LEU A 228 -5.40 10.06 -23.40
C LEU A 228 -4.87 11.17 -22.49
N LEU A 229 -5.77 11.95 -21.93
CA LEU A 229 -5.47 12.79 -20.78
C LEU A 229 -5.47 11.94 -19.52
N VAL A 230 -4.37 12.00 -18.78
CA VAL A 230 -4.23 11.44 -17.43
C VAL A 230 -4.22 12.62 -16.45
N GLU A 231 -5.13 12.62 -15.50
CA GLU A 231 -5.15 13.58 -14.41
C GLU A 231 -5.06 12.90 -13.06
N MET A 232 -4.51 13.60 -12.11
CA MET A 232 -4.54 13.19 -10.72
C MET A 232 -4.94 14.36 -9.84
N THR A 233 -5.83 14.10 -8.87
CA THR A 233 -6.19 15.09 -7.83
C THR A 233 -5.82 14.58 -6.45
N GLY A 234 -5.48 15.49 -5.55
CA GLY A 234 -5.01 15.06 -4.23
C GLY A 234 -5.03 16.14 -3.16
N THR A 235 -4.65 15.69 -1.95
CA THR A 235 -4.53 16.53 -0.74
C THR A 235 -3.09 16.71 -0.28
N ASP A 236 -2.14 16.00 -0.90
CA ASP A 236 -0.70 16.07 -0.63
C ASP A 236 0.06 16.21 -1.94
N MET A 237 0.69 17.37 -2.16
CA MET A 237 1.31 17.69 -3.45
C MET A 237 2.55 16.83 -3.76
N PRO A 238 3.49 16.56 -2.84
CA PRO A 238 4.63 15.70 -3.11
C PRO A 238 4.22 14.29 -3.55
N SER A 239 3.27 13.68 -2.85
CA SER A 239 2.75 12.35 -3.22
C SER A 239 2.04 12.36 -4.57
N LEU A 240 1.33 13.44 -4.87
CA LEU A 240 0.63 13.60 -6.15
C LEU A 240 1.62 13.72 -7.31
N LEU A 241 2.68 14.53 -7.15
CA LEU A 241 3.76 14.66 -8.13
C LEU A 241 4.44 13.31 -8.36
N LEU A 242 4.77 12.56 -7.29
CA LEU A 242 5.40 11.26 -7.43
C LEU A 242 4.51 10.26 -8.20
N ALA A 243 3.24 10.16 -7.86
CA ALA A 243 2.30 9.29 -8.58
C ALA A 243 2.20 9.66 -10.06
N THR A 244 2.15 10.97 -10.37
CA THR A 244 2.16 11.47 -11.74
C THR A 244 3.43 11.05 -12.50
N MET A 245 4.58 11.14 -11.85
CA MET A 245 5.87 10.75 -12.42
C MET A 245 5.96 9.25 -12.67
N ILE A 246 5.47 8.43 -11.74
CA ILE A 246 5.43 6.97 -11.89
C ILE A 246 4.66 6.61 -13.15
N VAL A 247 3.42 7.10 -13.26
CA VAL A 247 2.54 6.76 -14.39
C VAL A 247 3.07 7.32 -15.71
N ALA A 248 3.60 8.55 -15.73
CA ALA A 248 4.20 9.12 -16.93
C ALA A 248 5.43 8.33 -17.41
N CYS A 249 6.29 7.87 -16.48
CA CYS A 249 7.43 7.03 -16.82
C CYS A 249 7.00 5.64 -17.30
N ASP A 250 5.95 5.06 -16.72
CA ASP A 250 5.40 3.78 -17.14
C ASP A 250 4.90 3.84 -18.59
N PHE A 251 4.15 4.88 -18.95
CA PHE A 251 3.72 5.08 -20.33
C PHE A 251 4.88 5.37 -21.29
N ALA A 252 5.88 6.17 -20.87
CA ALA A 252 7.06 6.42 -21.67
C ALA A 252 7.86 5.14 -21.95
N ASP A 253 8.01 4.27 -20.95
CA ASP A 253 8.65 2.96 -21.10
C ASP A 253 7.85 1.99 -22.01
N ALA A 254 6.52 2.14 -22.04
CA ALA A 254 5.66 1.42 -22.96
C ALA A 254 5.65 2.00 -24.39
N GLY A 255 6.42 3.08 -24.63
CA GLY A 255 6.62 3.66 -25.95
C GLY A 255 5.65 4.77 -26.33
N TYR A 256 4.90 5.32 -25.38
CA TYR A 256 4.06 6.51 -25.59
C TYR A 256 4.87 7.79 -25.48
N THR A 257 4.42 8.81 -26.22
CA THR A 257 4.93 10.18 -26.09
C THR A 257 4.15 10.86 -24.96
N ILE A 258 4.86 11.46 -24.02
CA ILE A 258 4.27 12.22 -22.92
C ILE A 258 4.25 13.70 -23.30
N LEU A 259 3.06 14.29 -23.28
CA LEU A 259 2.83 15.70 -23.55
C LEU A 259 2.47 16.42 -22.25
N PRO A 260 3.31 17.35 -21.77
CA PRO A 260 3.08 18.05 -20.53
C PRO A 260 1.82 18.91 -20.55
N CYS A 261 1.24 19.13 -19.36
CA CYS A 261 0.14 20.06 -19.12
C CYS A 261 0.56 21.13 -18.12
N LYS A 262 0.09 22.36 -18.28
CA LYS A 262 0.23 23.42 -17.29
C LYS A 262 -0.98 23.41 -16.35
N VAL A 263 -0.74 23.33 -15.04
CA VAL A 263 -1.77 23.41 -13.99
C VAL A 263 -1.57 24.69 -13.21
N GLN A 264 -2.59 25.56 -13.23
CA GLN A 264 -2.59 26.87 -12.58
C GLN A 264 -3.37 26.80 -11.28
N HIS A 265 -2.66 26.86 -10.15
CA HIS A 265 -3.24 26.92 -8.83
C HIS A 265 -3.35 28.36 -8.35
N PRO A 266 -4.46 28.76 -7.72
CA PRO A 266 -4.63 30.12 -7.18
C PRO A 266 -3.90 30.34 -5.84
N TYR A 267 -3.17 29.37 -5.36
CA TYR A 267 -2.41 29.35 -4.13
C TYR A 267 -1.10 28.59 -4.31
N ASP A 268 -0.13 28.86 -3.46
CA ASP A 268 1.15 28.14 -3.46
C ASP A 268 0.96 26.67 -3.10
N THR A 269 1.53 25.80 -3.91
CA THR A 269 1.51 24.34 -3.73
C THR A 269 2.72 23.81 -2.94
N GLY A 270 3.66 24.69 -2.57
CA GLY A 270 5.01 24.34 -2.08
C GLY A 270 6.03 24.21 -3.21
N PHE A 271 5.57 24.13 -4.47
CA PHE A 271 6.40 24.07 -5.68
C PHE A 271 6.13 25.24 -6.63
N GLY A 272 5.27 26.18 -6.23
CA GLY A 272 4.79 27.33 -6.98
C GLY A 272 3.29 27.27 -7.25
N THR A 273 2.78 28.31 -7.89
CA THR A 273 1.35 28.42 -8.28
C THR A 273 1.07 27.80 -9.64
N ASP A 274 1.99 27.97 -10.59
CA ASP A 274 1.91 27.45 -11.94
C ASP A 274 2.90 26.30 -12.09
N LEU A 275 2.41 25.10 -12.35
CA LEU A 275 3.24 23.92 -12.51
C LEU A 275 3.03 23.30 -13.89
N VAL A 276 4.10 23.03 -14.61
CA VAL A 276 4.07 22.17 -15.79
C VAL A 276 4.39 20.75 -15.36
N THR A 277 3.42 19.85 -15.50
CA THR A 277 3.54 18.46 -15.05
C THR A 277 3.59 17.48 -16.22
N PRO A 278 4.36 16.38 -16.12
CA PRO A 278 5.09 15.83 -14.95
C PRO A 278 6.24 16.73 -14.47
N TYR A 279 6.39 16.89 -13.15
CA TYR A 279 7.33 17.81 -12.54
C TYR A 279 8.31 17.07 -11.62
N TYR A 280 9.61 17.21 -11.91
CA TYR A 280 10.69 16.59 -11.14
C TYR A 280 11.02 17.43 -9.90
N PHE A 281 10.87 16.85 -8.72
CA PHE A 281 11.04 17.54 -7.44
C PHE A 281 12.01 16.85 -6.47
N GLN A 282 12.53 15.70 -6.84
CA GLN A 282 13.41 14.88 -5.99
C GLN A 282 14.73 15.60 -5.70
N GLU A 283 15.18 15.48 -4.46
CA GLU A 283 16.47 16.01 -4.00
C GLU A 283 17.55 14.93 -4.05
N THR A 284 18.81 15.39 -4.11
CA THR A 284 19.95 14.49 -4.07
C THR A 284 20.31 14.14 -2.64
N THR A 285 20.71 12.88 -2.42
CA THR A 285 21.20 12.37 -1.14
C THR A 285 22.64 11.90 -1.33
N SER A 286 23.45 11.90 -0.26
CA SER A 286 24.86 11.53 -0.36
C SER A 286 25.26 10.49 0.67
N ALA A 287 26.14 9.58 0.29
CA ALA A 287 26.82 8.65 1.18
C ALA A 287 28.33 8.67 0.95
N THR A 288 29.12 8.16 1.87
CA THR A 288 30.57 8.02 1.69
C THR A 288 30.95 6.56 1.47
N LEU A 289 31.97 6.31 0.67
CA LEU A 289 32.48 4.95 0.42
C LEU A 289 32.83 4.20 1.73
N PRO A 290 33.50 4.82 2.72
CA PRO A 290 33.75 4.17 4.01
C PRO A 290 32.47 3.80 4.76
N ALA A 291 31.43 4.64 4.74
CA ALA A 291 30.15 4.35 5.41
C ALA A 291 29.43 3.17 4.72
N ILE A 292 29.41 3.14 3.39
CA ILE A 292 28.85 2.04 2.61
C ILE A 292 29.56 0.72 2.95
N ASN A 293 30.89 0.69 2.85
CA ASN A 293 31.69 -0.51 3.10
C ASN A 293 31.56 -0.98 4.55
N LYS A 294 31.53 -0.06 5.52
CA LYS A 294 31.37 -0.36 6.93
C LYS A 294 30.01 -1.01 7.22
N LEU A 295 28.93 -0.47 6.66
CA LEU A 295 27.59 -0.98 6.95
C LEU A 295 27.34 -2.32 6.26
N LEU A 296 27.83 -2.49 5.02
CA LEU A 296 27.67 -3.74 4.26
C LEU A 296 28.70 -4.84 4.65
N GLY A 297 29.75 -4.47 5.41
CA GLY A 297 30.80 -5.41 5.80
C GLY A 297 31.67 -5.89 4.64
N VAL A 298 31.89 -5.04 3.64
CA VAL A 298 32.62 -5.36 2.40
C VAL A 298 33.68 -4.29 2.08
N SER A 299 34.42 -4.49 1.00
CA SER A 299 35.42 -3.54 0.49
C SER A 299 35.17 -3.27 -0.99
N LEU A 300 34.08 -2.57 -1.29
CA LEU A 300 33.74 -2.14 -2.64
C LEU A 300 34.56 -0.94 -3.06
N SER A 301 34.88 -0.86 -4.34
CA SER A 301 35.41 0.34 -5.00
C SER A 301 34.30 1.32 -5.37
N ILE A 302 34.65 2.58 -5.65
CA ILE A 302 33.70 3.59 -6.15
C ILE A 302 32.99 3.11 -7.42
N ASN A 303 33.71 2.49 -8.33
CA ASN A 303 33.13 1.99 -9.59
C ASN A 303 32.07 0.91 -9.33
N GLU A 304 32.33 -0.02 -8.42
CA GLU A 304 31.36 -1.06 -8.06
C GLU A 304 30.11 -0.47 -7.40
N VAL A 305 30.26 0.55 -6.54
CA VAL A 305 29.15 1.24 -5.92
C VAL A 305 28.31 2.00 -6.95
N THR A 306 28.95 2.75 -7.85
CA THR A 306 28.22 3.51 -8.89
C THR A 306 27.54 2.61 -9.90
N GLU A 307 28.17 1.47 -10.25
CA GLU A 307 27.54 0.44 -11.08
C GLU A 307 26.30 -0.16 -10.40
N ALA A 308 26.41 -0.52 -9.12
CA ALA A 308 25.27 -1.04 -8.34
C ALA A 308 24.11 -0.05 -8.31
N LEU A 309 24.38 1.23 -8.03
CA LEU A 309 23.37 2.29 -8.03
C LEU A 309 22.76 2.51 -9.44
N SER A 310 23.55 2.41 -10.48
CA SER A 310 23.04 2.48 -11.87
C SER A 310 22.06 1.35 -12.18
N ARG A 311 22.29 0.13 -11.66
CA ARG A 311 21.36 -1.00 -11.79
C ARG A 311 20.03 -0.77 -11.05
N MET A 312 20.02 0.16 -10.08
CA MET A 312 18.81 0.61 -9.38
C MET A 312 18.17 1.86 -10.01
N GLY A 313 18.68 2.30 -11.16
CA GLY A 313 18.16 3.44 -11.91
C GLY A 313 18.68 4.80 -11.46
N CYS A 314 19.61 4.86 -10.52
CA CYS A 314 20.16 6.09 -9.99
C CYS A 314 21.31 6.64 -10.82
N SER A 315 21.43 7.97 -10.87
CA SER A 315 22.62 8.67 -11.39
C SER A 315 23.50 9.12 -10.23
N CYS A 316 24.82 9.08 -10.42
CA CYS A 316 25.78 9.42 -9.37
C CYS A 316 26.78 10.48 -9.83
N ALA A 317 27.12 11.40 -8.91
CA ALA A 317 28.26 12.29 -9.02
C ALA A 317 29.25 11.96 -7.88
N VAL A 318 30.54 11.80 -8.22
CA VAL A 318 31.58 11.40 -7.27
C VAL A 318 32.56 12.55 -7.04
N THR A 319 32.84 12.85 -5.77
CA THR A 319 33.85 13.83 -5.36
C THR A 319 34.69 13.24 -4.22
N GLY A 320 35.89 12.76 -4.54
CA GLY A 320 36.69 11.98 -3.59
C GLY A 320 35.96 10.69 -3.18
N GLU A 321 35.73 10.51 -1.89
CA GLU A 321 34.98 9.37 -1.34
C GLU A 321 33.48 9.62 -1.23
N LYS A 322 33.00 10.85 -1.49
CA LYS A 322 31.59 11.21 -1.42
C LYS A 322 30.89 10.87 -2.73
N ILE A 323 29.79 10.12 -2.62
CA ILE A 323 28.92 9.73 -3.72
C ILE A 323 27.59 10.44 -3.53
N THR A 324 27.25 11.36 -4.43
CA THR A 324 25.97 12.07 -4.43
C THR A 324 25.06 11.39 -5.46
N VAL A 325 23.92 10.92 -4.97
CA VAL A 325 22.94 10.16 -5.74
C VAL A 325 21.79 11.08 -6.14
N THR A 326 21.44 11.05 -7.42
CA THR A 326 20.22 11.68 -7.96
C THR A 326 19.21 10.57 -8.23
N PRO A 327 18.08 10.57 -7.52
CA PRO A 327 17.03 9.57 -7.72
C PRO A 327 16.43 9.65 -9.13
N PRO A 328 15.97 8.53 -9.69
CA PRO A 328 15.17 8.59 -10.90
C PRO A 328 13.80 9.24 -10.61
N PRO A 329 13.11 9.77 -11.63
CA PRO A 329 11.90 10.57 -11.42
C PRO A 329 10.74 9.85 -10.75
N TYR A 330 10.69 8.55 -10.85
CA TYR A 330 9.65 7.70 -10.26
C TYR A 330 9.95 7.25 -8.82
N ARG A 331 11.04 7.75 -8.18
CA ARG A 331 11.45 7.39 -6.81
C ARG A 331 11.58 8.62 -5.93
N ASN A 332 11.16 8.51 -4.67
CA ASN A 332 11.28 9.55 -3.63
C ASN A 332 11.57 8.93 -2.24
N ASP A 333 12.28 7.82 -2.23
CA ASP A 333 12.56 7.01 -1.04
C ASP A 333 13.98 7.23 -0.47
N PHE A 334 14.76 8.17 -1.01
CA PHE A 334 16.11 8.53 -0.53
C PHE A 334 16.05 9.64 0.53
N LEU A 335 15.90 9.26 1.80
CA LEU A 335 15.81 10.20 2.92
C LEU A 335 17.13 10.33 3.68
N HIS A 336 17.96 9.28 3.67
CA HIS A 336 19.21 9.19 4.43
C HIS A 336 20.25 8.37 3.66
N GLU A 337 21.53 8.42 4.09
CA GLU A 337 22.61 7.64 3.47
C GLU A 337 22.36 6.13 3.49
N VAL A 338 21.60 5.62 4.48
CA VAL A 338 21.27 4.19 4.56
C VAL A 338 20.40 3.72 3.39
N ASP A 339 19.57 4.58 2.82
CA ASP A 339 18.75 4.25 1.65
C ASP A 339 19.64 4.04 0.40
N ILE A 340 20.71 4.83 0.29
CA ILE A 340 21.75 4.63 -0.74
C ILE A 340 22.47 3.30 -0.52
N ILE A 341 22.84 3.00 0.73
CA ILE A 341 23.56 1.76 1.07
C ILE A 341 22.70 0.54 0.77
N GLU A 342 21.41 0.63 1.04
CA GLU A 342 20.45 -0.42 0.67
C GLU A 342 20.38 -0.63 -0.84
N ASP A 343 20.31 0.44 -1.63
CA ASP A 343 20.32 0.35 -3.09
C ASP A 343 21.65 -0.23 -3.63
N VAL A 344 22.77 0.07 -3.00
CA VAL A 344 24.05 -0.58 -3.34
C VAL A 344 23.97 -2.09 -3.08
N MET A 345 23.41 -2.50 -1.94
CA MET A 345 23.20 -3.90 -1.61
C MET A 345 22.32 -4.60 -2.66
N MET A 346 21.19 -3.98 -3.01
CA MET A 346 20.26 -4.54 -4.00
C MET A 346 20.88 -4.61 -5.41
N GLY A 347 21.62 -3.58 -5.82
CA GLY A 347 22.30 -3.55 -7.11
C GLY A 347 23.48 -4.53 -7.22
N LYS A 348 24.07 -4.94 -6.08
CA LYS A 348 25.10 -6.00 -6.02
C LYS A 348 24.49 -7.40 -5.96
N GLU A 349 23.20 -7.53 -5.72
CA GLU A 349 22.45 -8.76 -5.40
C GLU A 349 22.77 -9.31 -3.99
N ILE A 350 21.76 -9.75 -3.27
CA ILE A 350 21.91 -10.30 -1.90
C ILE A 350 22.86 -11.52 -1.91
N SER A 351 22.85 -12.31 -2.97
CA SER A 351 23.73 -13.47 -3.18
C SER A 351 25.23 -13.14 -3.21
N PHE A 352 25.60 -11.89 -3.48
CA PHE A 352 26.98 -11.42 -3.40
C PHE A 352 27.55 -11.45 -1.97
N PHE A 353 26.69 -11.28 -0.97
CA PHE A 353 27.10 -11.20 0.43
C PHE A 353 27.15 -12.58 1.06
N THR A 354 28.33 -12.97 1.56
CA THR A 354 28.49 -14.26 2.25
C THR A 354 27.94 -14.13 3.69
N PRO A 355 26.97 -14.96 4.10
CA PRO A 355 26.47 -14.94 5.45
C PRO A 355 27.57 -15.33 6.47
N GLU A 356 27.74 -14.53 7.50
CA GLU A 356 28.64 -14.81 8.62
C GLU A 356 27.85 -15.04 9.89
N LYS A 357 28.26 -16.04 10.67
CA LYS A 357 27.66 -16.27 12.00
C LYS A 357 28.11 -15.17 12.95
N PRO A 358 27.20 -14.56 13.74
CA PRO A 358 27.60 -13.63 14.79
C PRO A 358 28.56 -14.29 15.78
N HIS A 359 29.67 -13.64 16.07
CA HIS A 359 30.64 -14.11 17.07
C HIS A 359 30.30 -13.60 18.47
N SER A 360 29.46 -12.58 18.60
CA SER A 360 28.97 -12.08 19.87
C SER A 360 27.73 -12.84 20.30
N PHE A 361 27.64 -13.14 21.59
CA PHE A 361 26.45 -13.75 22.19
C PHE A 361 26.05 -12.97 23.44
N THR A 362 24.77 -13.00 23.75
CA THR A 362 24.22 -12.48 24.99
C THR A 362 23.66 -13.61 25.83
N ILE A 363 23.85 -13.51 27.14
CA ILE A 363 23.23 -14.48 28.08
C ILE A 363 21.81 -13.97 28.33
N GLY A 364 20.83 -14.69 27.76
CA GLY A 364 19.43 -14.44 28.04
C GLY A 364 19.03 -14.83 29.45
N ARG A 365 18.05 -14.11 30.04
CA ARG A 365 17.44 -14.44 31.32
C ARG A 365 15.93 -14.51 31.17
N LEU A 366 15.32 -15.44 31.88
CA LEU A 366 13.86 -15.47 32.00
C LEU A 366 13.39 -14.39 32.98
N SER A 367 12.25 -13.75 32.66
CA SER A 367 11.63 -12.84 33.61
C SER A 367 11.18 -13.56 34.87
N PRO A 368 11.11 -12.89 36.03
CA PRO A 368 10.59 -13.49 37.27
C PRO A 368 9.20 -14.10 37.09
N LEU A 369 8.33 -13.43 36.31
CA LEU A 369 6.99 -13.95 36.01
C LEU A 369 7.03 -15.24 35.21
N THR A 370 7.94 -15.36 34.24
CA THR A 370 8.11 -16.58 33.46
C THR A 370 8.61 -17.74 34.34
N LEU A 371 9.55 -17.47 35.26
CA LEU A 371 10.04 -18.47 36.22
C LEU A 371 8.91 -18.92 37.14
N PHE A 372 8.15 -18.00 37.69
CA PHE A 372 7.01 -18.30 38.55
C PHE A 372 5.95 -19.12 37.81
N SER A 373 5.62 -18.74 36.56
CA SER A 373 4.66 -19.47 35.71
C SER A 373 5.15 -20.91 35.47
N ARG A 374 6.45 -21.14 35.24
CA ARG A 374 7.02 -22.50 35.08
C ARG A 374 6.92 -23.32 36.36
N GLN A 375 7.17 -22.71 37.53
CA GLN A 375 7.00 -23.38 38.82
C GLN A 375 5.53 -23.76 39.05
N ALA A 376 4.59 -22.84 38.77
CA ALA A 376 3.15 -23.11 38.86
C ALA A 376 2.73 -24.25 37.92
N LYS A 377 3.23 -24.30 36.70
CA LYS A 377 2.97 -25.42 35.76
C LYS A 377 3.46 -26.76 36.34
N THR A 378 4.67 -26.79 36.87
CA THR A 378 5.21 -28.00 37.46
C THR A 378 4.36 -28.49 38.64
N LEU A 379 3.85 -27.57 39.46
CA LEU A 379 2.95 -27.93 40.58
C LEU A 379 1.62 -28.49 40.06
N MET A 380 1.01 -27.86 39.05
CA MET A 380 -0.26 -28.33 38.47
C MET A 380 -0.10 -29.73 37.84
N VAL A 381 0.99 -29.98 37.14
CA VAL A 381 1.30 -31.33 36.60
C VAL A 381 1.49 -32.32 37.72
N GLY A 382 2.19 -31.96 38.82
CA GLY A 382 2.36 -32.79 40.00
C GLY A 382 1.04 -33.14 40.72
N LEU A 383 0.02 -32.27 40.58
CA LEU A 383 -1.36 -32.52 41.08
C LEU A 383 -2.21 -33.32 40.09
N GLY A 384 -1.63 -33.79 39.02
CA GLY A 384 -2.30 -34.60 37.98
C GLY A 384 -3.13 -33.84 36.97
N TYR A 385 -2.91 -32.52 36.81
CA TYR A 385 -3.59 -31.73 35.80
C TYR A 385 -2.83 -31.77 34.47
N GLN A 386 -3.57 -31.84 33.37
CA GLN A 386 -3.07 -31.70 32.02
C GLN A 386 -3.05 -30.24 31.60
N GLU A 387 -1.91 -29.74 31.09
CA GLU A 387 -1.81 -28.41 30.55
C GLU A 387 -2.55 -28.31 29.20
N MET A 388 -3.33 -27.23 29.04
CA MET A 388 -4.02 -26.88 27.83
C MET A 388 -3.51 -25.52 27.32
N ILE A 389 -3.61 -25.29 26.04
CA ILE A 389 -3.30 -24.00 25.39
C ILE A 389 -4.41 -23.65 24.42
N PHE A 390 -4.99 -22.45 24.57
CA PHE A 390 -6.08 -21.97 23.76
C PHE A 390 -5.75 -20.63 23.08
N ASN A 391 -6.52 -20.29 22.04
CA ASN A 391 -6.50 -18.97 21.46
C ASN A 391 -6.86 -17.89 22.49
N TYR A 392 -6.26 -16.71 22.31
CA TYR A 392 -6.61 -15.53 23.12
C TYR A 392 -7.87 -14.82 22.62
N LEU A 393 -8.33 -15.14 21.42
CA LEU A 393 -9.55 -14.61 20.82
C LEU A 393 -10.67 -15.66 20.87
N GLY A 394 -11.90 -15.19 21.03
CA GLY A 394 -13.06 -16.06 21.07
C GLY A 394 -14.35 -15.33 20.70
N SER A 395 -15.47 -16.06 20.79
CA SER A 395 -16.80 -15.54 20.46
C SER A 395 -17.45 -14.78 21.62
N LYS A 396 -18.38 -13.89 21.28
CA LYS A 396 -19.29 -13.28 22.27
C LYS A 396 -20.03 -14.32 23.08
N LYS A 397 -20.52 -15.35 22.39
CA LYS A 397 -21.26 -16.46 23.00
C LYS A 397 -20.50 -17.14 24.13
N ASP A 398 -19.20 -17.39 23.94
CA ASP A 398 -18.40 -18.14 24.91
C ASP A 398 -17.87 -17.25 26.04
N TYR A 399 -17.47 -16.02 25.74
CA TYR A 399 -16.81 -15.15 26.71
C TYR A 399 -17.76 -14.28 27.52
N ILE A 400 -18.95 -13.96 26.98
CA ILE A 400 -19.92 -13.06 27.59
C ILE A 400 -21.23 -13.79 27.91
N ASP A 401 -21.94 -14.28 26.89
CA ASP A 401 -23.31 -14.77 27.03
C ASP A 401 -23.37 -16.03 27.94
N ARG A 402 -22.53 -17.04 27.67
CA ARG A 402 -22.45 -18.28 28.46
C ARG A 402 -21.86 -18.07 29.86
N MET A 403 -21.02 -17.04 30.01
CA MET A 403 -20.46 -16.67 31.32
C MET A 403 -21.38 -15.76 32.12
N ASN A 404 -22.51 -15.33 31.56
CA ASN A 404 -23.49 -14.45 32.17
C ASN A 404 -22.89 -13.16 32.77
N ILE A 405 -21.99 -12.53 32.03
CA ILE A 405 -21.35 -11.25 32.38
C ILE A 405 -21.88 -10.13 31.48
N ASP A 406 -21.79 -8.87 31.92
CA ASP A 406 -22.29 -7.72 31.14
C ASP A 406 -21.38 -7.30 29.95
N GLY A 407 -20.17 -7.81 29.91
CA GLY A 407 -19.21 -7.58 28.80
C GLY A 407 -18.62 -6.18 28.71
N LYS A 408 -18.90 -5.27 29.68
CA LYS A 408 -18.42 -3.87 29.60
C LYS A 408 -16.91 -3.71 29.57
N ASP A 409 -16.20 -4.60 30.25
CA ASP A 409 -14.73 -4.55 30.36
C ASP A 409 -14.04 -5.48 29.34
N VAL A 410 -14.80 -6.11 28.45
CA VAL A 410 -14.26 -7.05 27.46
C VAL A 410 -13.83 -6.31 26.21
N ILE A 411 -12.62 -6.58 25.74
CA ILE A 411 -12.03 -5.95 24.56
C ILE A 411 -12.61 -6.58 23.30
N GLU A 412 -13.27 -5.77 22.47
CA GLU A 412 -13.80 -6.18 21.16
C GLU A 412 -12.82 -5.84 20.04
N VAL A 413 -12.66 -6.76 19.07
CA VAL A 413 -11.86 -6.57 17.87
C VAL A 413 -12.71 -5.85 16.82
N ALA A 414 -12.25 -4.69 16.33
CA ALA A 414 -13.02 -3.85 15.42
C ALA A 414 -13.33 -4.50 14.06
N ASN A 415 -12.47 -5.39 13.57
CA ASN A 415 -12.60 -6.05 12.28
C ASN A 415 -12.22 -7.54 12.37
N PRO A 416 -12.99 -8.37 13.11
CA PRO A 416 -12.67 -9.77 13.33
C PRO A 416 -12.77 -10.57 12.02
N MET A 417 -11.91 -11.56 11.85
CA MET A 417 -11.96 -12.47 10.70
C MET A 417 -13.22 -13.34 10.68
N SER A 418 -13.77 -13.65 11.85
CA SER A 418 -15.05 -14.37 12.03
C SER A 418 -15.60 -14.13 13.44
N GLU A 419 -16.84 -14.56 13.66
CA GLU A 419 -17.48 -14.48 14.98
C GLU A 419 -16.72 -15.22 16.08
N ASN A 420 -15.89 -16.21 15.73
CA ASN A 420 -15.07 -16.96 16.68
C ASN A 420 -13.84 -16.19 17.19
N TYR A 421 -13.55 -15.00 16.64
CA TYR A 421 -12.38 -14.19 16.97
C TYR A 421 -12.73 -12.74 17.29
N GLN A 422 -13.95 -12.50 17.79
CA GLN A 422 -14.47 -11.14 18.06
C GLN A 422 -13.90 -10.49 19.30
N PHE A 423 -13.61 -11.26 20.35
CA PHE A 423 -13.26 -10.73 21.66
C PHE A 423 -11.95 -11.30 22.17
N VAL A 424 -11.16 -10.45 22.85
CA VAL A 424 -9.99 -10.91 23.61
C VAL A 424 -10.48 -11.52 24.92
N ARG A 425 -9.97 -12.68 25.30
CA ARG A 425 -10.46 -13.41 26.49
C ARG A 425 -10.23 -12.63 27.78
N PRO A 426 -11.28 -12.37 28.56
CA PRO A 426 -11.18 -11.75 29.89
C PRO A 426 -10.85 -12.77 30.98
N SER A 427 -10.99 -14.07 30.67
CA SER A 427 -10.75 -15.21 31.59
C SER A 427 -10.30 -16.44 30.80
N ILE A 428 -9.60 -17.35 31.45
CA ILE A 428 -9.21 -18.67 30.89
C ILE A 428 -10.35 -19.68 31.01
N ILE A 429 -11.24 -19.51 31.98
CA ILE A 429 -12.29 -20.48 32.32
C ILE A 429 -13.21 -20.84 31.14
N PRO A 430 -13.69 -19.87 30.30
CA PRO A 430 -14.54 -20.23 29.16
C PRO A 430 -13.86 -21.20 28.19
N SER A 431 -12.55 -21.03 27.96
CA SER A 431 -11.80 -21.93 27.08
C SER A 431 -11.66 -23.33 27.65
N LEU A 432 -11.41 -23.45 28.94
CA LEU A 432 -11.35 -24.75 29.65
C LEU A 432 -12.72 -25.45 29.65
N LEU A 433 -13.83 -24.70 29.88
CA LEU A 433 -15.18 -25.26 29.82
C LEU A 433 -15.56 -25.70 28.39
N THR A 434 -15.09 -24.98 27.37
CA THR A 434 -15.28 -25.41 25.99
C THR A 434 -14.56 -26.74 25.70
N ALA A 435 -13.33 -26.91 26.16
CA ALA A 435 -12.61 -28.18 26.04
C ALA A 435 -13.33 -29.31 26.77
N GLU A 436 -13.81 -29.03 27.99
CA GLU A 436 -14.57 -30.01 28.78
C GLU A 436 -15.84 -30.45 28.09
N SER A 437 -16.56 -29.49 27.47
CA SER A 437 -17.83 -29.78 26.77
C SER A 437 -17.71 -30.81 25.62
N VAL A 438 -16.52 -30.98 25.05
CA VAL A 438 -16.25 -31.93 23.97
C VAL A 438 -15.47 -33.17 24.43
N SER A 439 -15.12 -33.25 25.71
CA SER A 439 -14.30 -34.32 26.32
C SER A 439 -15.15 -35.44 26.93
N GLY A 440 -16.44 -35.51 26.67
CA GLY A 440 -17.37 -36.46 27.32
C GLY A 440 -17.03 -37.96 27.18
N ASN A 441 -16.20 -38.31 26.20
CA ASN A 441 -15.71 -39.70 26.01
C ASN A 441 -14.41 -40.01 26.73
N ALA A 442 -13.80 -39.07 27.39
CA ALA A 442 -12.57 -39.26 28.15
C ALA A 442 -12.86 -39.90 29.52
N VAL A 443 -11.83 -40.52 30.14
CA VAL A 443 -11.97 -41.20 31.44
C VAL A 443 -11.96 -40.17 32.57
N TYR A 444 -13.00 -40.14 33.38
CA TYR A 444 -13.12 -39.27 34.54
C TYR A 444 -12.24 -39.74 35.71
N PRO A 445 -11.70 -38.83 36.57
CA PRO A 445 -11.89 -37.38 36.53
C PRO A 445 -11.03 -36.70 35.49
N HIS A 446 -11.55 -35.63 34.83
CA HIS A 446 -10.75 -34.76 34.01
C HIS A 446 -10.16 -33.64 34.88
N LYS A 447 -8.85 -33.44 34.78
CA LYS A 447 -8.13 -32.35 35.45
C LYS A 447 -7.32 -31.61 34.42
N ILE A 448 -7.79 -30.41 34.04
CA ILE A 448 -7.18 -29.56 32.98
C ILE A 448 -6.85 -28.18 33.53
N PHE A 449 -5.79 -27.55 33.05
CA PHE A 449 -5.40 -26.20 33.43
C PHE A 449 -4.73 -25.47 32.26
N GLU A 450 -4.71 -24.16 32.36
CA GLU A 450 -3.90 -23.29 31.52
C GLU A 450 -3.29 -22.16 32.36
N ILE A 451 -2.02 -21.83 32.07
CA ILE A 451 -1.41 -20.57 32.49
C ILE A 451 -1.21 -19.71 31.24
N GLY A 452 -2.02 -18.69 31.11
CA GLY A 452 -2.06 -17.85 29.91
C GLY A 452 -2.39 -16.39 30.20
N LYS A 453 -2.31 -15.57 29.18
CA LYS A 453 -2.68 -14.14 29.27
C LYS A 453 -4.18 -13.95 29.15
N ILE A 454 -4.69 -13.02 29.93
CA ILE A 454 -6.03 -12.43 29.83
C ILE A 454 -5.89 -10.93 29.70
N ALA A 455 -6.87 -10.24 29.11
CA ALA A 455 -6.87 -8.79 29.00
C ALA A 455 -8.27 -8.20 29.19
N PHE A 456 -8.32 -6.97 29.69
CA PHE A 456 -9.54 -6.21 29.91
C PHE A 456 -9.30 -4.71 29.74
N LEU A 457 -10.36 -3.93 29.55
CA LEU A 457 -10.29 -2.48 29.43
C LEU A 457 -9.76 -1.87 30.75
N CYS A 458 -8.92 -0.85 30.64
CA CYS A 458 -8.32 -0.16 31.78
C CYS A 458 -7.87 1.24 31.41
N ASP A 459 -8.57 2.24 31.87
CA ASP A 459 -8.32 3.65 31.56
C ASP A 459 -7.00 4.20 32.16
N GLU A 460 -6.43 3.49 33.14
CA GLU A 460 -5.15 3.87 33.76
C GLU A 460 -3.94 3.55 32.88
N GLU A 461 -4.09 2.70 31.87
CA GLU A 461 -3.02 2.31 30.96
C GLU A 461 -3.05 3.16 29.68
N ASN A 462 -1.88 3.50 29.15
CA ASN A 462 -1.78 4.31 27.92
C ASN A 462 -2.37 3.64 26.67
N THR A 463 -2.52 2.30 26.70
CA THR A 463 -3.17 1.53 25.64
C THR A 463 -4.68 1.39 25.86
N GLY A 464 -5.23 1.88 26.96
CA GLY A 464 -6.62 1.64 27.37
C GLY A 464 -6.92 0.20 27.76
N THR A 465 -5.88 -0.66 27.89
CA THR A 465 -6.04 -2.09 28.19
C THR A 465 -4.97 -2.57 29.15
N ARG A 466 -5.34 -3.53 30.01
CA ARG A 466 -4.41 -4.21 30.94
C ARG A 466 -4.36 -5.71 30.65
N THR A 467 -3.14 -6.24 30.47
CA THR A 467 -2.88 -7.67 30.30
C THR A 467 -2.35 -8.27 31.60
N ARG A 468 -2.88 -9.42 32.00
CA ARG A 468 -2.40 -10.18 33.17
C ARG A 468 -2.12 -11.63 32.80
N GLN A 469 -1.15 -12.25 33.49
CA GLN A 469 -0.98 -13.68 33.49
C GLN A 469 -1.98 -14.28 34.49
N SER A 470 -2.72 -15.32 34.08
CA SER A 470 -3.72 -16.00 34.89
C SER A 470 -3.49 -17.51 34.87
N LEU A 471 -3.76 -18.15 35.98
CA LEU A 471 -3.90 -19.61 36.08
C LEU A 471 -5.39 -19.92 36.19
N GLY A 472 -5.91 -20.71 35.28
CA GLY A 472 -7.24 -21.31 35.33
C GLY A 472 -7.13 -22.83 35.38
N PHE A 473 -8.03 -23.48 36.12
CA PHE A 473 -8.13 -24.93 36.11
C PHE A 473 -9.56 -25.39 36.28
N VAL A 474 -9.84 -26.59 35.81
CA VAL A 474 -11.14 -27.27 35.91
C VAL A 474 -10.90 -28.71 36.34
N THR A 475 -11.70 -29.16 37.28
CA THR A 475 -11.83 -30.58 37.65
C THR A 475 -13.25 -31.03 37.37
N ALA A 476 -13.41 -32.01 36.47
CA ALA A 476 -14.70 -32.61 36.16
C ALA A 476 -14.71 -34.08 36.64
N ALA A 477 -15.77 -34.47 37.30
CA ALA A 477 -15.98 -35.80 37.84
C ALA A 477 -17.38 -36.33 37.47
N ASN A 478 -17.53 -37.63 37.40
CA ASN A 478 -18.84 -38.28 37.34
C ASN A 478 -19.24 -38.77 38.75
N ASP A 479 -20.47 -39.29 38.90
CA ASP A 479 -21.01 -39.72 40.19
C ASP A 479 -20.14 -40.81 40.84
N ALA A 480 -19.45 -41.65 40.03
CA ALA A 480 -18.64 -42.74 40.56
C ALA A 480 -17.32 -42.27 41.22
N ASN A 481 -16.79 -41.12 40.80
CA ASN A 481 -15.48 -40.64 41.27
C ASN A 481 -15.50 -39.23 41.84
N PHE A 482 -16.69 -38.68 42.14
CA PHE A 482 -16.86 -37.35 42.69
C PHE A 482 -16.03 -37.13 43.97
N ASN A 483 -16.08 -38.08 44.91
CA ASN A 483 -15.39 -37.97 46.19
C ASN A 483 -13.83 -38.12 46.06
N THR A 484 -13.31 -38.60 44.94
CA THR A 484 -11.89 -38.78 44.70
C THR A 484 -11.28 -37.70 43.76
N ALA A 485 -12.12 -36.89 43.16
CA ALA A 485 -11.70 -35.82 42.27
C ALA A 485 -11.37 -34.51 43.04
N ALA A 486 -11.94 -34.33 44.20
CA ALA A 486 -11.64 -33.21 45.11
C ALA A 486 -10.37 -33.54 45.89
#